data_d4340e704a6fd847ab09bfdb05265b13
#
_entry.id   d4340e704a6fd847ab09bfdb05265b13
#
_cell.length_a   1.000
_cell.length_b   1.000
_cell.length_c   1.000
_cell.angle_alpha   90.00
_cell.angle_beta   90.00
_cell.angle_gamma   90.00
#
_symmetry.space_group_name_H-M   'P 1'
#
loop_
_entity.id
_entity.type
_entity.pdbx_description
1 polymer ?
#
loop_
_entity_poly.entity_id
_entity_poly.type
_entity_poly.pdbx_seq_one_letter_code
_entity_poly.pdbx_strand_id
1 'polypeptide(L)'
;MDTVRTFIVEDNPTIRDALAGTLREVARVDPVGQADSEREGISWLTGNLSQWDLAVVDLFLRDGTGFSVLEACRNREPTQKMVVLSNHLTPETRRKCMQLGADAVFDKATEIDDLIDFCLRRRQEQFMRSPLSAPH
;
A
#
# COMPACT_ATOMS: atom_id res chain seq x y z
N MET A 1 2.64 -16.38 -9.14
CA MET A 1 3.19 -15.25 -9.90
C MET A 1 3.87 -14.31 -8.95
N ASP A 2 4.92 -13.72 -9.41
CA ASP A 2 5.83 -12.98 -8.53
C ASP A 2 5.58 -11.48 -8.53
N THR A 3 4.37 -11.08 -8.86
CA THR A 3 3.96 -9.68 -8.81
C THR A 3 3.32 -9.36 -7.46
N VAL A 4 3.55 -8.14 -6.99
CA VAL A 4 2.91 -7.62 -5.79
C VAL A 4 1.62 -6.94 -6.23
N ARG A 5 0.48 -7.55 -5.92
CA ARG A 5 -0.83 -7.01 -6.28
C ARG A 5 -1.13 -5.84 -5.35
N THR A 6 -1.18 -4.64 -5.93
CA THR A 6 -1.17 -3.40 -5.17
C THR A 6 -2.46 -2.61 -5.35
N PHE A 7 -3.05 -2.21 -4.24
CA PHE A 7 -4.23 -1.34 -4.22
C PHE A 7 -3.83 0.04 -3.72
N ILE A 8 -4.32 1.10 -4.35
CA ILE A 8 -3.94 2.48 -4.03
C ILE A 8 -5.16 3.26 -3.56
N VAL A 9 -5.05 3.90 -2.39
CA VAL A 9 -6.07 4.79 -1.85
C VAL A 9 -5.53 6.22 -1.91
N GLU A 10 -6.01 7.01 -2.85
CA GLU A 10 -5.57 8.37 -3.12
C GLU A 10 -6.71 9.12 -3.82
N ASP A 11 -7.11 10.27 -3.30
CA ASP A 11 -8.26 11.00 -3.84
C ASP A 11 -7.94 11.88 -5.06
N ASN A 12 -6.68 12.22 -5.29
CA ASN A 12 -6.30 13.00 -6.48
C ASN A 12 -6.02 12.05 -7.65
N PRO A 13 -6.83 12.09 -8.71
CA PRO A 13 -6.68 11.14 -9.81
C PRO A 13 -5.35 11.27 -10.56
N THR A 14 -4.82 12.48 -10.69
CA THR A 14 -3.54 12.70 -11.37
C THR A 14 -2.40 12.07 -10.57
N ILE A 15 -2.38 12.30 -9.26
CA ILE A 15 -1.37 11.72 -8.37
C ILE A 15 -1.52 10.20 -8.35
N ARG A 16 -2.74 9.71 -8.23
CA ARG A 16 -3.02 8.28 -8.18
C ARG A 16 -2.55 7.56 -9.44
N ASP A 17 -2.84 8.11 -10.60
CA ASP A 17 -2.45 7.50 -11.87
C ASP A 17 -0.94 7.55 -12.07
N ALA A 18 -0.31 8.66 -11.71
CA ALA A 18 1.14 8.79 -11.79
C ALA A 18 1.84 7.80 -10.85
N LEU A 19 1.32 7.64 -9.63
CA LEU A 19 1.87 6.69 -8.67
C LEU A 19 1.71 5.25 -9.16
N ALA A 20 0.53 4.89 -9.65
CA ALA A 20 0.31 3.55 -10.19
C ALA A 20 1.26 3.24 -11.34
N GLY A 21 1.46 4.19 -12.25
CA GLY A 21 2.37 4.02 -13.37
C GLY A 21 3.82 3.86 -12.93
N THR A 22 4.27 4.69 -12.00
CA THR A 22 5.63 4.62 -11.47
C THR A 22 5.89 3.29 -10.78
N LEU A 23 4.97 2.88 -9.90
CA LEU A 23 5.14 1.63 -9.17
C LEU A 23 5.13 0.42 -10.10
N ARG A 24 4.30 0.44 -11.14
CA ARG A 24 4.26 -0.63 -12.12
C ARG A 24 5.57 -0.71 -12.90
N GLU A 25 6.07 0.41 -13.39
CA GLU A 25 7.25 0.43 -14.26
C GLU A 25 8.56 0.23 -13.49
N VAL A 26 8.71 0.88 -12.35
CA VAL A 26 9.97 0.91 -11.61
C VAL A 26 9.99 -0.15 -10.51
N ALA A 27 8.88 -0.37 -9.82
CA ALA A 27 8.82 -1.30 -8.69
C ALA A 27 8.19 -2.65 -9.05
N ARG A 28 7.76 -2.82 -10.31
CA ARG A 28 7.23 -4.08 -10.81
C ARG A 28 6.00 -4.59 -10.07
N VAL A 29 5.19 -3.69 -9.53
CA VAL A 29 3.93 -4.08 -8.92
C VAL A 29 2.83 -4.25 -9.97
N ASP A 30 1.78 -4.97 -9.61
CA ASP A 30 0.58 -5.12 -10.41
C ASP A 30 -0.54 -4.31 -9.76
N PRO A 31 -0.90 -3.12 -10.28
CA PRO A 31 -2.01 -2.35 -9.72
C PRO A 31 -3.32 -3.08 -9.98
N VAL A 32 -3.96 -3.55 -8.92
CA VAL A 32 -5.20 -4.34 -9.04
C VAL A 32 -6.46 -3.52 -8.78
N GLY A 33 -6.31 -2.30 -8.27
CA GLY A 33 -7.45 -1.43 -8.04
C GLY A 33 -7.05 -0.15 -7.34
N GLN A 34 -8.03 0.72 -7.18
CA GLN A 34 -7.82 2.03 -6.54
C GLN A 34 -9.12 2.54 -5.95
N ALA A 35 -8.97 3.43 -4.97
CA ALA A 35 -10.10 4.10 -4.33
C ALA A 35 -9.75 5.56 -4.10
N ASP A 36 -10.75 6.43 -4.08
CA ASP A 36 -10.56 7.85 -3.84
C ASP A 36 -11.10 8.29 -2.47
N SER A 37 -11.62 7.37 -1.68
CA SER A 37 -12.19 7.68 -0.36
C SER A 37 -11.90 6.56 0.64
N GLU A 38 -12.06 6.90 1.91
CA GLU A 38 -11.99 5.94 3.00
C GLU A 38 -12.98 4.79 2.78
N ARG A 39 -14.24 5.13 2.48
CA ARG A 39 -15.31 4.15 2.34
C ARG A 39 -15.03 3.14 1.24
N GLU A 40 -14.64 3.63 0.07
CA GLU A 40 -14.34 2.76 -1.07
C GLU A 40 -13.10 1.91 -0.80
N GLY A 41 -12.08 2.50 -0.18
CA GLY A 41 -10.87 1.77 0.17
C GLY A 41 -11.14 0.63 1.12
N ILE A 42 -11.88 0.89 2.19
CA ILE A 42 -12.24 -0.13 3.17
C ILE A 42 -13.09 -1.22 2.52
N SER A 43 -14.10 -0.82 1.74
CA SER A 43 -14.99 -1.76 1.08
C SER A 43 -14.23 -2.73 0.18
N TRP A 44 -13.32 -2.21 -0.63
CA TRP A 44 -12.57 -3.06 -1.56
C TRP A 44 -11.58 -3.96 -0.82
N LEU A 45 -10.78 -3.38 0.08
CA LEU A 45 -9.73 -4.14 0.78
C LEU A 45 -10.29 -5.24 1.67
N THR A 46 -11.40 -4.98 2.34
CA THR A 46 -12.02 -5.99 3.22
C THR A 46 -12.92 -6.96 2.46
N GLY A 47 -13.43 -6.55 1.31
CA GLY A 47 -14.27 -7.41 0.46
C GLY A 47 -13.49 -8.30 -0.49
N ASN A 48 -12.18 -8.06 -0.65
CA ASN A 48 -11.33 -8.78 -1.59
C ASN A 48 -10.04 -9.27 -0.90
N LEU A 49 -10.18 -9.87 0.28
CA LEU A 49 -9.06 -10.20 1.16
C LEU A 49 -7.98 -11.08 0.51
N SER A 50 -8.34 -11.93 -0.43
CA SER A 50 -7.36 -12.81 -1.08
C SER A 50 -6.79 -12.24 -2.37
N GLN A 51 -7.11 -10.99 -2.70
CA GLN A 51 -6.80 -10.44 -4.02
C GLN A 51 -5.76 -9.32 -4.02
N TRP A 52 -5.16 -9.02 -2.88
CA TRP A 52 -4.15 -7.97 -2.81
C TRP A 52 -3.01 -8.35 -1.86
N ASP A 53 -1.84 -7.80 -2.12
CA ASP A 53 -0.63 -8.06 -1.34
C ASP A 53 -0.12 -6.79 -0.66
N LEU A 54 -0.40 -5.64 -1.23
CA LEU A 54 0.07 -4.35 -0.75
C LEU A 54 -1.02 -3.30 -0.93
N ALA A 55 -1.24 -2.49 0.09
CA ALA A 55 -2.07 -1.29 -0.02
C ALA A 55 -1.21 -0.07 0.26
N VAL A 56 -1.28 0.92 -0.64
CA VAL A 56 -0.62 2.21 -0.47
C VAL A 56 -1.70 3.24 -0.19
N VAL A 57 -1.65 3.88 0.97
CA VAL A 57 -2.76 4.66 1.50
C VAL A 57 -2.30 6.08 1.85
N ASP A 58 -3.00 7.08 1.31
CA ASP A 58 -2.84 8.46 1.77
C ASP A 58 -3.69 8.67 3.03
N LEU A 59 -3.19 9.49 3.94
CA LEU A 59 -3.89 9.78 5.19
C LEU A 59 -4.99 10.82 5.04
N PHE A 60 -4.76 11.82 4.20
CA PHE A 60 -5.65 12.98 4.12
C PHE A 60 -6.44 12.91 2.82
N LEU A 61 -7.57 12.25 2.90
CA LEU A 61 -8.47 12.07 1.77
C LEU A 61 -9.56 13.16 1.81
N ARG A 62 -10.13 13.46 0.65
CA ARG A 62 -11.25 14.40 0.59
C ARG A 62 -12.43 13.90 1.43
N ASP A 63 -12.69 12.61 1.37
CA ASP A 63 -13.74 11.95 2.14
C ASP A 63 -13.11 10.89 3.04
N GLY A 64 -12.91 11.22 4.31
CA GLY A 64 -12.39 10.33 5.32
C GLY A 64 -10.88 10.41 5.48
N THR A 65 -10.31 9.42 6.14
CA THR A 65 -8.87 9.37 6.41
C THR A 65 -8.29 7.99 6.16
N GLY A 66 -6.99 7.98 5.85
CA GLY A 66 -6.24 6.72 5.76
C GLY A 66 -6.07 6.02 7.10
N PHE A 67 -6.19 6.75 8.21
CA PHE A 67 -6.16 6.13 9.54
C PHE A 67 -7.26 5.07 9.68
N SER A 68 -8.46 5.41 9.24
CA SER A 68 -9.60 4.48 9.31
C SER A 68 -9.41 3.29 8.38
N VAL A 69 -8.76 3.49 7.24
CA VAL A 69 -8.44 2.40 6.32
C VAL A 69 -7.46 1.42 6.97
N LEU A 70 -6.42 1.93 7.62
CA LEU A 70 -5.46 1.09 8.35
C LEU A 70 -6.16 0.28 9.45
N GLU A 71 -7.00 0.94 10.24
CA GLU A 71 -7.68 0.30 11.35
C GLU A 71 -8.63 -0.81 10.87
N ALA A 72 -9.37 -0.55 9.80
CA ALA A 72 -10.30 -1.53 9.24
C ALA A 72 -9.59 -2.78 8.70
N CYS A 73 -8.34 -2.63 8.26
CA CYS A 73 -7.56 -3.73 7.67
C CYS A 73 -6.52 -4.30 8.64
N ARG A 74 -6.66 -4.02 9.93
CA ARG A 74 -5.66 -4.41 10.92
C ARG A 74 -5.49 -5.93 11.04
N ASN A 75 -6.56 -6.68 10.86
CA ASN A 75 -6.56 -8.15 11.02
C ASN A 75 -6.29 -8.91 9.71
N ARG A 76 -5.64 -8.25 8.76
CA ARG A 76 -5.26 -8.88 7.49
C ARG A 76 -4.22 -9.96 7.68
N GLU A 77 -3.96 -10.73 6.63
CA GLU A 77 -2.90 -11.74 6.66
C GLU A 77 -1.54 -11.08 6.86
N PRO A 78 -0.60 -11.73 7.58
CA PRO A 78 0.74 -11.16 7.79
C PRO A 78 1.52 -10.88 6.50
N THR A 79 1.19 -11.56 5.42
CA THR A 79 1.82 -11.35 4.12
C THR A 79 1.25 -10.14 3.38
N GLN A 80 0.12 -9.62 3.81
CA GLN A 80 -0.48 -8.42 3.24
C GLN A 80 0.05 -7.20 3.97
N LYS A 81 0.70 -6.31 3.24
CA LYS A 81 1.34 -5.13 3.81
C LYS A 81 0.55 -3.87 3.50
N MET A 82 0.53 -2.94 4.44
CA MET A 82 -0.08 -1.63 4.26
C MET A 82 0.98 -0.57 4.55
N VAL A 83 1.17 0.32 3.58
CA VAL A 83 2.10 1.44 3.74
C VAL A 83 1.35 2.74 3.55
N VAL A 84 1.80 3.75 4.26
CA VAL A 84 1.26 5.11 4.14
C VAL A 84 2.20 5.93 3.25
N LEU A 85 1.62 6.66 2.32
CA LEU A 85 2.35 7.61 1.49
C LEU A 85 1.59 8.93 1.57
N SER A 86 2.12 9.90 2.29
CA SER A 86 1.39 11.13 2.57
C SER A 86 2.32 12.33 2.71
N ASN A 87 1.76 13.53 2.53
CA ASN A 87 2.47 14.78 2.80
C ASN A 87 2.32 15.17 4.27
N HIS A 88 3.14 16.10 4.71
CA HIS A 88 3.04 16.71 6.05
C HIS A 88 3.09 15.69 7.20
N LEU A 89 3.95 14.71 7.08
CA LEU A 89 4.13 13.71 8.12
C LEU A 89 4.94 14.26 9.29
N THR A 90 4.33 14.25 10.48
CA THR A 90 5.03 14.57 11.72
C THR A 90 5.46 13.27 12.40
N PRO A 91 6.41 13.32 13.34
CA PRO A 91 6.75 12.12 14.13
C PRO A 91 5.54 11.51 14.83
N GLU A 92 4.61 12.34 15.30
CA GLU A 92 3.38 11.86 15.94
C GLU A 92 2.47 11.14 14.95
N THR A 93 2.31 11.70 13.75
CA THR A 93 1.51 11.06 12.69
C THR A 93 2.11 9.73 12.28
N ARG A 94 3.44 9.67 12.12
CA ARG A 94 4.12 8.41 11.79
C ARG A 94 3.87 7.36 12.87
N ARG A 95 3.98 7.75 14.13
CA ARG A 95 3.77 6.84 15.26
C ARG A 95 2.32 6.32 15.28
N LYS A 96 1.36 7.20 15.03
CA LYS A 96 -0.05 6.82 14.98
C LYS A 96 -0.30 5.80 13.87
N CYS A 97 0.28 6.01 12.69
CA CYS A 97 0.15 5.05 11.59
C CYS A 97 0.67 3.66 11.98
N MET A 98 1.83 3.61 12.60
CA MET A 98 2.42 2.34 13.03
C MET A 98 1.56 1.66 14.10
N GLN A 99 1.01 2.44 15.03
CA GLN A 99 0.10 1.91 16.05
C GLN A 99 -1.18 1.33 15.46
N LEU A 100 -1.65 1.90 14.35
CA LEU A 100 -2.85 1.42 13.66
C LEU A 100 -2.57 0.26 12.70
N GLY A 101 -1.33 -0.18 12.61
CA GLY A 101 -0.99 -1.37 11.86
C GLY A 101 -0.29 -1.15 10.54
N ALA A 102 0.18 0.07 10.24
CA ALA A 102 0.98 0.30 9.04
C ALA A 102 2.31 -0.44 9.16
N ASP A 103 2.77 -0.99 8.06
CA ASP A 103 4.08 -1.66 7.99
C ASP A 103 5.20 -0.67 7.71
N ALA A 104 4.88 0.45 7.07
CA ALA A 104 5.84 1.52 6.81
C ALA A 104 5.09 2.82 6.51
N VAL A 105 5.79 3.95 6.65
CA VAL A 105 5.24 5.28 6.39
C VAL A 105 6.27 6.06 5.59
N PHE A 106 5.84 6.64 4.46
CA PHE A 106 6.71 7.37 3.56
C PHE A 106 6.16 8.76 3.26
N ASP A 107 7.05 9.75 3.18
CA ASP A 107 6.71 11.11 2.76
C ASP A 107 6.65 11.19 1.24
N LYS A 108 5.56 11.74 0.70
CA LYS A 108 5.36 11.86 -0.75
C LYS A 108 6.43 12.69 -1.43
N ALA A 109 6.95 13.71 -0.74
CA ALA A 109 7.87 14.65 -1.35
C ALA A 109 9.31 14.15 -1.36
N THR A 110 9.70 13.34 -0.37
CA THR A 110 11.11 13.02 -0.13
C THR A 110 11.42 11.53 -0.06
N GLU A 111 10.43 10.66 0.05
CA GLU A 111 10.66 9.25 0.33
C GLU A 111 10.04 8.29 -0.69
N ILE A 112 9.76 8.77 -1.91
CA ILE A 112 9.18 7.91 -2.93
C ILE A 112 10.14 6.77 -3.33
N ASP A 113 11.45 7.02 -3.30
CA ASP A 113 12.43 6.00 -3.60
C ASP A 113 12.44 4.90 -2.55
N ASP A 114 12.18 5.28 -1.29
CA ASP A 114 12.07 4.30 -0.20
C ASP A 114 10.84 3.41 -0.37
N LEU A 115 9.74 3.99 -0.86
CA LEU A 115 8.55 3.21 -1.20
C LEU A 115 8.85 2.22 -2.33
N ILE A 116 9.56 2.65 -3.36
CA ILE A 116 9.94 1.79 -4.48
C ILE A 116 10.79 0.62 -3.96
N ASP A 117 11.76 0.91 -3.10
CA ASP A 117 12.61 -0.12 -2.50
C ASP A 117 11.78 -1.10 -1.65
N PHE A 118 10.81 -0.60 -0.91
CA PHE A 118 9.90 -1.45 -0.14
C PHE A 118 9.16 -2.42 -1.06
N CYS A 119 8.61 -1.91 -2.16
CA CYS A 119 7.89 -2.73 -3.13
C CYS A 119 8.78 -3.81 -3.76
N LEU A 120 10.01 -3.45 -4.11
CA LEU A 120 10.96 -4.40 -4.70
C LEU A 120 11.34 -5.50 -3.71
N ARG A 121 11.53 -5.15 -2.44
CA ARG A 121 11.78 -6.15 -1.39
C ARG A 121 10.59 -7.06 -1.19
N ARG A 122 9.37 -6.52 -1.21
CA ARG A 122 8.16 -7.35 -1.09
C ARG A 122 8.03 -8.32 -2.26
N ARG A 123 8.35 -7.86 -3.46
CA ARG A 123 8.34 -8.71 -4.65
C ARG A 123 9.32 -9.86 -4.51
N GLN A 124 10.52 -9.58 -4.04
CA GLN A 124 11.54 -10.58 -3.80
C GLN A 124 11.11 -11.58 -2.73
N GLU A 125 10.53 -11.12 -1.63
CA GLU A 125 10.04 -11.98 -0.56
C GLU A 125 8.92 -12.90 -1.05
N GLN A 126 8.01 -12.39 -1.86
CA GLN A 126 6.93 -13.21 -2.44
C GLN A 126 7.49 -14.26 -3.39
N PHE A 127 8.47 -13.90 -4.20
CA PHE A 127 9.14 -14.85 -5.08
C PHE A 127 9.78 -15.98 -4.27
N MET A 128 10.48 -15.63 -3.21
CA MET A 128 11.17 -16.62 -2.36
C MET A 128 10.21 -17.54 -1.61
N ARG A 129 8.97 -17.10 -1.37
CA ARG A 129 7.94 -17.91 -0.72
C ARG A 129 7.08 -18.70 -1.70
N SER A 130 7.18 -18.42 -2.99
CA SER A 130 6.38 -19.11 -4.00
C SER A 130 6.79 -20.57 -4.09
N PRO A 131 5.83 -21.52 -4.15
CA PRO A 131 6.16 -22.92 -4.37
C PRO A 131 6.97 -23.17 -5.65
N LEU A 132 6.79 -22.30 -6.66
CA LEU A 132 7.52 -22.41 -7.93
C LEU A 132 8.98 -21.98 -7.81
N SER A 133 9.32 -21.21 -6.78
CA SER A 133 10.69 -20.76 -6.53
C SER A 133 11.41 -21.62 -5.50
N ALA A 134 10.73 -22.56 -4.87
CA ALA A 134 11.34 -23.44 -3.88
C ALA A 134 12.31 -24.40 -4.56
N PRO A 135 13.46 -24.68 -3.93
CA PRO A 135 14.36 -25.70 -4.45
C PRO A 135 13.68 -27.07 -4.43
N HIS A 136 13.88 -27.80 -5.45
CA HIS A 136 13.32 -29.16 -5.56
C HIS A 136 14.40 -30.21 -5.44
#